data_4d373057388f6864d75253742fafd955
#
_entry.id   4d373057388f6864d75253742fafd955
#
_cell.length_a   1.000
_cell.length_b   1.000
_cell.length_c   1.000
_cell.angle_alpha   90.00
_cell.angle_beta   90.00
_cell.angle_gamma   90.00
#
_symmetry.space_group_name_H-M   'P 1'
#
loop_
_entity.id
_entity.type
_entity.pdbx_description
1 polymer ?
#
loop_
_entity_poly.entity_id
_entity_poly.type
_entity_poly.pdbx_seq_one_letter_code
_entity_poly.pdbx_strand_id
1 'polypeptide(L)'
;MSSTFQLDTSTSRANPTPQPMKRLTVPHIRARKVNGETKEPLVMLTAYTARQAQLLDRHCDLLLVGDSLGQVIYGLPSTVPVTLEMMANHGAAVVRGSYHSVVVIDMPFGSYEASREQAFESAAFLLKQTGAAAVKLEGGEAMAETAAFLLARGIPVMGHVGLTPQAVNTLGGYAARGRSDAEADKIVNDAVALDKAGVFAIVIEGVVEPIAIKATGAVGAPTIGIGASAKCDGQVLVTEDMLGMFERVPRFVKRYEDIASVIDRTVATYAEEVRDRSFPSEDQTYQP
;
A
#
# COMPACT_ATOMS: atom_id res chain seq x y z
N MET A 1 -24.96 11.35 -32.12
CA MET A 1 -23.84 12.19 -32.57
C MET A 1 -22.69 11.96 -31.58
N SER A 2 -21.65 11.27 -32.01
CA SER A 2 -20.50 10.91 -31.17
C SER A 2 -19.54 12.09 -31.15
N SER A 3 -19.42 12.83 -30.04
CA SER A 3 -18.42 13.86 -29.90
C SER A 3 -17.07 13.20 -29.57
N THR A 4 -16.19 13.19 -30.55
CA THR A 4 -14.78 12.78 -30.36
C THR A 4 -14.08 13.84 -29.54
N PHE A 5 -13.67 13.51 -28.31
CA PHE A 5 -12.76 14.33 -27.52
C PHE A 5 -11.41 14.41 -28.24
N GLN A 6 -11.06 15.55 -28.79
CA GLN A 6 -9.69 15.82 -29.23
C GLN A 6 -8.87 16.29 -28.02
N LEU A 7 -7.84 15.54 -27.69
CA LEU A 7 -6.85 15.94 -26.69
C LEU A 7 -5.86 16.92 -27.33
N ASP A 8 -5.68 18.09 -26.73
CA ASP A 8 -4.62 19.03 -27.10
C ASP A 8 -3.25 18.38 -26.81
N THR A 9 -2.44 18.20 -27.88
CA THR A 9 -1.12 17.56 -27.81
C THR A 9 0.03 18.57 -27.77
N SER A 10 -0.24 19.87 -27.59
CA SER A 10 0.77 20.94 -27.79
C SER A 10 1.81 21.12 -26.69
N THR A 11 1.76 20.36 -25.55
CA THR A 11 2.74 20.44 -24.48
C THR A 11 3.42 19.11 -24.11
N SER A 12 3.46 18.15 -25.04
CA SER A 12 4.12 16.89 -24.78
C SER A 12 5.65 17.04 -24.91
N ARG A 13 6.34 17.20 -23.79
CA ARG A 13 7.67 16.59 -23.67
C ARG A 13 7.46 15.11 -23.93
N ALA A 14 7.89 14.62 -25.10
CA ALA A 14 7.85 13.21 -25.44
C ALA A 14 8.64 12.43 -24.37
N ASN A 15 7.94 11.90 -23.37
CA ASN A 15 8.50 10.86 -22.55
C ASN A 15 8.76 9.66 -23.50
N PRO A 16 9.97 9.09 -23.49
CA PRO A 16 10.23 7.90 -24.29
C PRO A 16 9.17 6.85 -23.98
N THR A 17 8.59 6.25 -25.00
CA THR A 17 7.60 5.18 -24.87
C THR A 17 8.22 4.10 -23.96
N PRO A 18 7.70 3.85 -22.77
CA PRO A 18 8.28 2.85 -21.88
C PRO A 18 8.23 1.51 -22.58
N GLN A 19 9.35 0.81 -22.66
CA GLN A 19 9.33 -0.60 -23.04
C GLN A 19 8.38 -1.35 -22.09
N PRO A 20 7.58 -2.31 -22.59
CA PRO A 20 6.65 -3.03 -21.76
C PRO A 20 7.43 -3.79 -20.67
N MET A 21 7.35 -3.30 -19.44
CA MET A 21 7.97 -3.97 -18.29
C MET A 21 7.23 -5.28 -18.04
N LYS A 22 7.99 -6.35 -17.76
CA LYS A 22 7.40 -7.65 -17.44
C LYS A 22 6.64 -7.56 -16.12
N ARG A 23 5.42 -8.10 -16.08
CA ARG A 23 4.64 -8.17 -14.83
C ARG A 23 5.36 -9.02 -13.79
N LEU A 24 5.52 -8.46 -12.59
CA LEU A 24 6.02 -9.19 -11.43
C LEU A 24 4.94 -10.12 -10.88
N THR A 25 5.37 -11.15 -10.20
CA THR A 25 4.50 -12.12 -9.52
C THR A 25 4.95 -12.33 -8.08
N VAL A 26 4.10 -12.89 -7.25
CA VAL A 26 4.42 -13.21 -5.84
C VAL A 26 5.73 -13.99 -5.69
N PRO A 27 6.04 -15.03 -6.49
CA PRO A 27 7.35 -15.69 -6.46
C PRO A 27 8.54 -14.77 -6.76
N HIS A 28 8.39 -13.77 -7.65
CA HIS A 28 9.46 -12.80 -7.91
C HIS A 28 9.76 -11.95 -6.67
N ILE A 29 8.72 -11.55 -5.91
CA ILE A 29 8.88 -10.82 -4.65
C ILE A 29 9.57 -11.69 -3.61
N ARG A 30 9.09 -12.92 -3.41
CA ARG A 30 9.67 -13.87 -2.46
C ARG A 30 11.16 -14.15 -2.75
N ALA A 31 11.55 -14.18 -4.02
CA ALA A 31 12.92 -14.45 -4.47
C ALA A 31 13.88 -13.26 -4.29
N ARG A 32 13.43 -12.08 -3.82
CA ARG A 32 14.31 -10.94 -3.54
C ARG A 32 15.20 -11.18 -2.33
N LYS A 33 14.82 -12.05 -1.43
CA LYS A 33 15.63 -12.49 -0.29
C LYS A 33 16.05 -13.95 -0.46
N VAL A 34 17.34 -14.23 -0.46
CA VAL A 34 17.91 -15.57 -0.61
C VAL A 34 18.99 -15.76 0.43
N ASN A 35 18.90 -16.85 1.23
CA ASN A 35 19.86 -17.17 2.29
C ASN A 35 20.06 -16.03 3.31
N GLY A 36 18.99 -15.28 3.60
CA GLY A 36 19.04 -14.13 4.52
C GLY A 36 19.57 -12.85 3.93
N GLU A 37 19.97 -12.82 2.65
CA GLU A 37 20.50 -11.65 1.97
C GLU A 37 19.48 -11.09 0.96
N THR A 38 19.30 -9.77 0.96
CA THR A 38 18.48 -9.05 -0.01
C THR A 38 19.30 -8.72 -1.24
N LYS A 39 18.88 -9.21 -2.41
CA LYS A 39 19.57 -8.92 -3.68
C LYS A 39 19.36 -7.47 -4.12
N GLU A 40 18.14 -6.99 -4.00
CA GLU A 40 17.72 -5.63 -4.34
C GLU A 40 16.51 -5.27 -3.47
N PRO A 41 16.55 -4.16 -2.71
CA PRO A 41 15.44 -3.76 -1.85
C PRO A 41 14.14 -3.55 -2.63
N LEU A 42 13.03 -3.99 -2.04
CA LEU A 42 11.70 -3.86 -2.60
C LEU A 42 11.16 -2.44 -2.40
N VAL A 43 10.60 -1.88 -3.46
CA VAL A 43 9.90 -0.60 -3.43
C VAL A 43 8.40 -0.86 -3.43
N MET A 44 7.71 -0.39 -2.38
CA MET A 44 6.27 -0.52 -2.22
C MET A 44 5.66 0.83 -1.87
N LEU A 45 4.54 1.16 -2.48
CA LEU A 45 3.73 2.35 -2.16
C LEU A 45 2.26 1.98 -2.09
N THR A 46 1.48 2.75 -1.32
CA THR A 46 0.03 2.62 -1.38
C THR A 46 -0.51 3.22 -2.68
N ALA A 47 -1.61 2.65 -3.18
CA ALA A 47 -2.36 3.19 -4.31
C ALA A 47 -3.85 2.94 -4.12
N TYR A 48 -4.69 3.90 -4.52
CA TYR A 48 -6.12 3.83 -4.28
C TYR A 48 -6.97 4.14 -5.52
N THR A 49 -6.35 4.58 -6.61
CA THR A 49 -7.03 4.86 -7.88
C THR A 49 -6.26 4.30 -9.07
N ALA A 50 -6.94 4.08 -10.18
CA ALA A 50 -6.31 3.62 -11.42
C ALA A 50 -5.24 4.61 -11.91
N ARG A 51 -5.49 5.92 -11.82
CA ARG A 51 -4.53 6.93 -12.26
C ARG A 51 -3.28 6.98 -11.38
N GLN A 52 -3.46 6.88 -10.07
CA GLN A 52 -2.34 6.80 -9.14
C GLN A 52 -1.50 5.55 -9.43
N ALA A 53 -2.14 4.38 -9.59
CA ALA A 53 -1.44 3.15 -9.95
C ALA A 53 -0.61 3.31 -11.23
N GLN A 54 -1.17 3.90 -12.31
CA GLN A 54 -0.45 4.14 -13.56
C GLN A 54 0.82 5.00 -13.39
N LEU A 55 0.81 5.96 -12.46
CA LEU A 55 1.96 6.83 -12.19
C LEU A 55 3.04 6.11 -11.37
N LEU A 56 2.64 5.23 -10.44
CA LEU A 56 3.53 4.54 -9.51
C LEU A 56 4.10 3.24 -10.09
N ASP A 57 3.34 2.53 -10.90
CA ASP A 57 3.56 1.14 -11.31
C ASP A 57 4.96 0.85 -11.85
N ARG A 58 5.51 1.75 -12.65
CA ARG A 58 6.86 1.59 -13.22
C ARG A 58 8.01 1.80 -12.23
N HIS A 59 7.72 2.31 -11.05
CA HIS A 59 8.70 2.64 -10.01
C HIS A 59 8.62 1.71 -8.80
N CYS A 60 7.60 0.86 -8.74
CA CYS A 60 7.31 0.01 -7.59
C CYS A 60 7.34 -1.47 -7.97
N ASP A 61 7.86 -2.31 -7.07
CA ASP A 61 7.71 -3.76 -7.16
C ASP A 61 6.32 -4.22 -6.69
N LEU A 62 5.75 -3.50 -5.72
CA LEU A 62 4.43 -3.76 -5.16
C LEU A 62 3.61 -2.46 -5.06
N LEU A 63 2.31 -2.60 -5.29
CA LEU A 63 1.31 -1.58 -4.94
C LEU A 63 0.37 -2.15 -3.88
N LEU A 64 0.19 -1.40 -2.78
CA LEU A 64 -0.69 -1.77 -1.69
C LEU A 64 -2.00 -0.98 -1.78
N VAL A 65 -3.10 -1.67 -1.86
CA VAL A 65 -4.40 -1.08 -1.54
C VAL A 65 -4.57 -1.24 -0.03
N GLY A 66 -4.08 -0.24 0.71
CA GLY A 66 -4.06 -0.27 2.17
C GLY A 66 -5.40 0.18 2.76
N ASP A 67 -5.79 -0.37 3.91
CA ASP A 67 -6.95 0.11 4.68
C ASP A 67 -6.74 1.52 5.24
N SER A 68 -5.50 2.04 5.20
CA SER A 68 -5.18 3.47 5.37
C SER A 68 -6.00 4.40 4.45
N LEU A 69 -6.60 3.87 3.36
CA LEU A 69 -7.59 4.61 2.55
C LEU A 69 -8.72 5.20 3.39
N GLY A 70 -9.10 4.54 4.48
CA GLY A 70 -10.08 5.05 5.43
C GLY A 70 -9.70 6.45 5.92
N GLN A 71 -8.44 6.66 6.26
CA GLN A 71 -7.94 7.94 6.75
C GLN A 71 -7.62 8.92 5.63
N VAL A 72 -6.85 8.50 4.61
CA VAL A 72 -6.28 9.43 3.61
C VAL A 72 -7.22 9.73 2.44
N ILE A 73 -8.22 8.90 2.18
CA ILE A 73 -9.21 9.11 1.11
C ILE A 73 -10.59 9.46 1.68
N TYR A 74 -11.04 8.74 2.72
CA TYR A 74 -12.38 8.93 3.29
C TYR A 74 -12.41 9.88 4.49
N GLY A 75 -11.25 10.30 5.02
CA GLY A 75 -11.18 11.20 6.20
C GLY A 75 -11.70 10.55 7.49
N LEU A 76 -11.71 9.22 7.57
CA LEU A 76 -12.13 8.50 8.77
C LEU A 76 -11.05 8.63 9.86
N PRO A 77 -11.43 8.54 11.15
CA PRO A 77 -10.50 8.71 12.26
C PRO A 77 -9.52 7.52 12.42
N SER A 78 -9.83 6.37 11.84
CA SER A 78 -9.00 5.16 11.89
C SER A 78 -9.32 4.24 10.71
N THR A 79 -8.60 3.12 10.59
CA THR A 79 -8.85 2.09 9.56
C THR A 79 -10.00 1.14 9.93
N VAL A 80 -10.42 1.11 11.19
CA VAL A 80 -11.44 0.17 11.71
C VAL A 80 -12.78 0.21 10.96
N PRO A 81 -13.32 1.37 10.51
CA PRO A 81 -14.59 1.42 9.79
C PRO A 81 -14.51 1.00 8.31
N VAL A 82 -13.33 0.68 7.78
CA VAL A 82 -13.16 0.31 6.37
C VAL A 82 -13.85 -1.04 6.09
N THR A 83 -14.60 -1.11 4.98
CA THR A 83 -15.36 -2.31 4.59
C THR A 83 -14.67 -3.11 3.47
N LEU A 84 -15.07 -4.38 3.30
CA LEU A 84 -14.60 -5.21 2.18
C LEU A 84 -14.97 -4.60 0.83
N GLU A 85 -16.12 -3.98 0.69
CA GLU A 85 -16.58 -3.33 -0.54
C GLU A 85 -15.72 -2.12 -0.89
N MET A 86 -15.34 -1.32 0.11
CA MET A 86 -14.38 -0.21 -0.09
C MET A 86 -13.06 -0.76 -0.65
N MET A 87 -12.50 -1.79 -0.01
CA MET A 87 -11.25 -2.43 -0.43
C MET A 87 -11.38 -3.03 -1.85
N ALA A 88 -12.49 -3.68 -2.17
CA ALA A 88 -12.74 -4.25 -3.48
C ALA A 88 -12.84 -3.17 -4.58
N ASN A 89 -13.54 -2.07 -4.32
CA ASN A 89 -13.73 -0.98 -5.28
C ASN A 89 -12.39 -0.29 -5.63
N HIS A 90 -11.61 0.05 -4.62
CA HIS A 90 -10.27 0.64 -4.80
C HIS A 90 -9.29 -0.37 -5.40
N GLY A 91 -9.32 -1.62 -4.92
CA GLY A 91 -8.49 -2.71 -5.45
C GLY A 91 -8.70 -2.94 -6.94
N ALA A 92 -9.95 -3.03 -7.39
CA ALA A 92 -10.27 -3.17 -8.81
C ALA A 92 -9.77 -1.98 -9.65
N ALA A 93 -9.83 -0.76 -9.11
CA ALA A 93 -9.31 0.43 -9.79
C ALA A 93 -7.78 0.37 -9.92
N VAL A 94 -7.07 0.02 -8.84
CA VAL A 94 -5.59 -0.09 -8.82
C VAL A 94 -5.12 -1.18 -9.76
N VAL A 95 -5.75 -2.36 -9.77
CA VAL A 95 -5.40 -3.47 -10.67
C VAL A 95 -5.54 -3.05 -12.14
N ARG A 96 -6.59 -2.30 -12.52
CA ARG A 96 -6.74 -1.79 -13.89
C ARG A 96 -5.66 -0.78 -14.28
N GLY A 97 -5.06 -0.10 -13.31
CA GLY A 97 -3.97 0.87 -13.54
C GLY A 97 -2.56 0.26 -13.48
N SER A 98 -2.42 -0.99 -13.02
CA SER A 98 -1.12 -1.65 -12.81
C SER A 98 -0.84 -2.69 -13.89
N TYR A 99 0.35 -2.61 -14.48
CA TYR A 99 0.84 -3.54 -15.52
C TYR A 99 2.12 -4.28 -15.12
N HIS A 100 2.86 -3.77 -14.16
CA HIS A 100 4.15 -4.30 -13.72
C HIS A 100 4.12 -4.83 -12.27
N SER A 101 3.68 -4.01 -11.33
CA SER A 101 3.76 -4.29 -9.91
C SER A 101 2.84 -5.42 -9.46
N VAL A 102 3.21 -6.10 -8.39
CA VAL A 102 2.32 -7.01 -7.65
C VAL A 102 1.33 -6.16 -6.83
N VAL A 103 0.04 -6.27 -7.11
CA VAL A 103 -1.00 -5.60 -6.33
C VAL A 103 -1.41 -6.47 -5.17
N VAL A 104 -1.32 -5.92 -3.95
CA VAL A 104 -1.73 -6.53 -2.68
C VAL A 104 -2.88 -5.73 -2.09
N ILE A 105 -3.89 -6.38 -1.52
CA ILE A 105 -5.04 -5.72 -0.89
C ILE A 105 -5.09 -6.08 0.58
N ASP A 106 -5.25 -5.09 1.45
CA ASP A 106 -5.50 -5.31 2.86
C ASP A 106 -6.87 -5.95 3.08
N MET A 107 -6.89 -6.96 3.93
CA MET A 107 -8.12 -7.46 4.52
C MET A 107 -8.51 -6.50 5.66
N PRO A 108 -9.67 -5.81 5.60
CA PRO A 108 -10.03 -4.84 6.60
C PRO A 108 -10.42 -5.51 7.93
N PHE A 109 -10.36 -4.74 9.02
CA PHE A 109 -10.76 -5.20 10.35
C PHE A 109 -12.17 -5.84 10.34
N GLY A 110 -12.32 -6.95 11.04
CA GLY A 110 -13.58 -7.70 11.14
C GLY A 110 -13.81 -8.67 9.99
N SER A 111 -12.91 -8.74 8.99
CA SER A 111 -13.08 -9.59 7.81
C SER A 111 -12.35 -10.93 7.86
N TYR A 112 -11.47 -11.15 8.87
CA TYR A 112 -10.62 -12.35 8.91
C TYR A 112 -10.32 -12.88 10.32
N GLU A 113 -10.69 -12.14 11.37
CA GLU A 113 -10.28 -12.48 12.75
C GLU A 113 -11.20 -13.51 13.41
N ALA A 114 -12.46 -13.64 12.97
CA ALA A 114 -13.44 -14.50 13.62
C ALA A 114 -13.16 -16.00 13.37
N SER A 115 -12.72 -16.34 12.15
CA SER A 115 -12.33 -17.71 11.80
C SER A 115 -11.51 -17.73 10.50
N ARG A 116 -10.76 -18.80 10.27
CA ARG A 116 -10.02 -19.01 9.02
C ARG A 116 -10.93 -19.22 7.81
N GLU A 117 -12.16 -19.72 8.01
CA GLU A 117 -13.18 -19.85 6.98
C GLU A 117 -13.69 -18.47 6.55
N GLN A 118 -13.99 -17.57 7.48
CA GLN A 118 -14.31 -16.17 7.20
C GLN A 118 -13.17 -15.49 6.43
N ALA A 119 -11.95 -15.69 6.89
CA ALA A 119 -10.76 -15.15 6.22
C ALA A 119 -10.66 -15.61 4.76
N PHE A 120 -10.96 -16.89 4.50
CA PHE A 120 -10.97 -17.43 3.14
C PHE A 120 -12.08 -16.80 2.28
N GLU A 121 -13.28 -16.69 2.79
CA GLU A 121 -14.41 -16.08 2.07
C GLU A 121 -14.08 -14.62 1.69
N SER A 122 -13.58 -13.84 2.65
CA SER A 122 -13.19 -12.44 2.45
C SER A 122 -12.04 -12.31 1.46
N ALA A 123 -10.98 -13.10 1.60
CA ALA A 123 -9.83 -13.06 0.70
C ALA A 123 -10.22 -13.50 -0.72
N ALA A 124 -11.01 -14.58 -0.84
CA ALA A 124 -11.51 -15.05 -2.13
C ALA A 124 -12.42 -14.01 -2.80
N PHE A 125 -13.28 -13.32 -2.03
CA PHE A 125 -14.08 -12.21 -2.51
C PHE A 125 -13.20 -11.10 -3.08
N LEU A 126 -12.20 -10.61 -2.32
CA LEU A 126 -11.29 -9.57 -2.77
C LEU A 126 -10.56 -9.96 -4.06
N LEU A 127 -9.94 -11.14 -4.11
CA LEU A 127 -9.20 -11.57 -5.30
C LEU A 127 -10.10 -11.73 -6.54
N LYS A 128 -11.31 -12.26 -6.38
CA LYS A 128 -12.28 -12.42 -7.49
C LYS A 128 -12.82 -11.09 -8.00
N GLN A 129 -13.11 -10.14 -7.09
CA GLN A 129 -13.66 -8.83 -7.49
C GLN A 129 -12.60 -7.92 -8.12
N THR A 130 -11.35 -8.06 -7.73
CA THR A 130 -10.32 -7.10 -8.09
C THR A 130 -9.31 -7.62 -9.12
N GLY A 131 -9.04 -8.93 -9.13
CA GLY A 131 -7.93 -9.52 -9.87
C GLY A 131 -6.56 -9.26 -9.24
N ALA A 132 -6.50 -8.85 -7.96
CA ALA A 132 -5.25 -8.67 -7.24
C ALA A 132 -4.49 -9.99 -7.06
N ALA A 133 -3.18 -9.91 -6.85
CA ALA A 133 -2.32 -11.08 -6.76
C ALA A 133 -2.25 -11.69 -5.35
N ALA A 134 -2.54 -10.90 -4.31
CA ALA A 134 -2.38 -11.31 -2.91
C ALA A 134 -3.24 -10.47 -1.98
N VAL A 135 -3.41 -10.93 -0.75
CA VAL A 135 -3.98 -10.17 0.36
C VAL A 135 -2.94 -9.91 1.45
N LYS A 136 -3.15 -8.85 2.26
CA LYS A 136 -2.38 -8.62 3.49
C LYS A 136 -3.31 -8.74 4.69
N LEU A 137 -2.81 -9.27 5.80
CA LEU A 137 -3.49 -9.33 7.10
C LEU A 137 -2.53 -8.97 8.23
N GLU A 138 -3.09 -8.40 9.28
CA GLU A 138 -2.36 -8.01 10.49
C GLU A 138 -2.40 -9.11 11.55
N GLY A 139 -1.30 -9.26 12.27
CA GLY A 139 -1.12 -10.19 13.36
C GLY A 139 0.02 -11.16 13.11
N GLY A 140 0.52 -11.74 14.20
CA GLY A 140 1.66 -12.64 14.19
C GLY A 140 1.25 -14.10 14.45
N GLU A 141 1.72 -14.66 15.57
CA GLU A 141 1.43 -16.05 15.95
C GLU A 141 -0.07 -16.37 15.93
N ALA A 142 -0.92 -15.45 16.38
CA ALA A 142 -2.37 -15.66 16.40
C ALA A 142 -2.99 -15.81 15.00
N MET A 143 -2.35 -15.27 13.95
CA MET A 143 -2.82 -15.33 12.57
C MET A 143 -2.04 -16.30 11.69
N ALA A 144 -1.00 -16.95 12.22
CA ALA A 144 -0.16 -17.87 11.45
C ALA A 144 -0.96 -19.06 10.89
N GLU A 145 -1.88 -19.63 11.66
CA GLU A 145 -2.75 -20.73 11.21
C GLU A 145 -3.71 -20.26 10.11
N THR A 146 -4.29 -19.06 10.24
CA THR A 146 -5.15 -18.44 9.21
C THR A 146 -4.37 -18.20 7.92
N ALA A 147 -3.16 -17.65 8.02
CA ALA A 147 -2.29 -17.44 6.86
C ALA A 147 -1.96 -18.77 6.14
N ALA A 148 -1.56 -19.80 6.89
CA ALA A 148 -1.29 -21.13 6.35
C ALA A 148 -2.53 -21.75 5.68
N PHE A 149 -3.71 -21.55 6.25
CA PHE A 149 -4.98 -22.05 5.70
C PHE A 149 -5.32 -21.39 4.35
N LEU A 150 -5.09 -20.08 4.21
CA LEU A 150 -5.26 -19.34 2.96
C LEU A 150 -4.26 -19.81 1.90
N LEU A 151 -2.99 -19.91 2.28
CA LEU A 151 -1.90 -20.34 1.38
C LEU A 151 -2.12 -21.75 0.84
N ALA A 152 -2.56 -22.69 1.67
CA ALA A 152 -2.89 -24.05 1.26
C ALA A 152 -4.04 -24.11 0.24
N ARG A 153 -4.82 -23.04 0.09
CA ARG A 153 -5.93 -22.89 -0.86
C ARG A 153 -5.59 -22.00 -2.05
N GLY A 154 -4.30 -21.66 -2.22
CA GLY A 154 -3.82 -20.89 -3.35
C GLY A 154 -3.98 -19.37 -3.23
N ILE A 155 -4.26 -18.85 -2.03
CA ILE A 155 -4.33 -17.41 -1.76
C ILE A 155 -2.99 -16.94 -1.19
N PRO A 156 -2.18 -16.16 -1.93
CA PRO A 156 -0.94 -15.61 -1.41
C PRO A 156 -1.20 -14.57 -0.32
N VAL A 157 -0.43 -14.66 0.77
CA VAL A 157 -0.59 -13.80 1.95
C VAL A 157 0.69 -13.02 2.22
N MET A 158 0.56 -11.72 2.45
CA MET A 158 1.54 -10.84 3.08
C MET A 158 1.18 -10.70 4.55
N GLY A 159 2.14 -10.93 5.45
CA GLY A 159 1.94 -10.72 6.88
C GLY A 159 2.23 -9.29 7.31
N HIS A 160 1.76 -8.90 8.51
CA HIS A 160 2.04 -7.58 9.08
C HIS A 160 2.20 -7.69 10.59
N VAL A 161 3.35 -7.24 11.11
CA VAL A 161 3.72 -7.30 12.52
C VAL A 161 4.22 -5.95 13.04
N GLY A 162 4.30 -5.81 14.35
CA GLY A 162 4.71 -4.58 15.02
C GLY A 162 3.52 -3.73 15.44
N LEU A 163 3.45 -2.50 14.97
CA LEU A 163 2.25 -1.68 15.07
C LEU A 163 1.22 -2.20 14.07
N THR A 164 0.05 -2.55 14.56
CA THR A 164 -1.08 -3.03 13.77
C THR A 164 -2.23 -2.04 13.90
N PRO A 165 -2.45 -1.15 12.91
CA PRO A 165 -3.46 -0.08 12.99
C PRO A 165 -4.88 -0.56 13.26
N GLN A 166 -5.26 -1.74 12.80
CA GLN A 166 -6.57 -2.35 13.06
C GLN A 166 -6.78 -2.67 14.54
N ALA A 167 -5.69 -2.94 15.27
CA ALA A 167 -5.72 -3.20 16.71
C ALA A 167 -5.54 -1.93 17.57
N VAL A 168 -5.68 -0.72 16.99
CA VAL A 168 -5.39 0.56 17.66
C VAL A 168 -6.09 0.73 19.01
N ASN A 169 -7.32 0.23 19.15
CA ASN A 169 -8.08 0.30 20.40
C ASN A 169 -7.46 -0.57 21.52
N THR A 170 -6.92 -1.73 21.17
CA THR A 170 -6.22 -2.62 22.10
C THR A 170 -4.82 -2.11 22.41
N LEU A 171 -4.14 -1.55 21.41
CA LEU A 171 -2.78 -1.01 21.56
C LEU A 171 -2.73 0.35 22.27
N GLY A 172 -3.86 1.06 22.36
CA GLY A 172 -3.94 2.39 22.99
C GLY A 172 -3.32 3.52 22.15
N GLY A 173 -3.19 3.34 20.82
CA GLY A 173 -2.67 4.33 19.89
C GLY A 173 -1.55 3.83 18.98
N TYR A 174 -0.88 4.78 18.32
CA TYR A 174 0.13 4.52 17.26
C TYR A 174 1.58 4.69 17.76
N ALA A 175 1.86 4.36 19.02
CA ALA A 175 3.22 4.44 19.56
C ALA A 175 4.13 3.35 18.97
N ALA A 176 5.42 3.70 18.76
CA ALA A 176 6.41 2.73 18.28
C ALA A 176 6.57 1.55 19.26
N ARG A 177 6.67 0.34 18.72
CA ARG A 177 6.67 -0.96 19.39
C ARG A 177 8.08 -1.52 19.59
N GLY A 178 8.21 -2.53 20.46
CA GLY A 178 9.49 -3.22 20.70
C GLY A 178 10.38 -2.52 21.73
N ARG A 179 9.80 -1.72 22.63
CA ARG A 179 10.55 -0.96 23.65
C ARG A 179 10.89 -1.77 24.90
N SER A 180 10.16 -2.83 25.20
CA SER A 180 10.46 -3.78 26.27
C SER A 180 10.93 -5.11 25.68
N ASP A 181 11.69 -5.91 26.46
CA ASP A 181 12.19 -7.20 26.01
C ASP A 181 11.05 -8.14 25.62
N ALA A 182 9.98 -8.19 26.40
CA ALA A 182 8.80 -9.01 26.10
C ALA A 182 8.11 -8.61 24.79
N GLU A 183 8.00 -7.31 24.50
CA GLU A 183 7.43 -6.81 23.26
C GLU A 183 8.38 -7.07 22.08
N ALA A 184 9.67 -6.92 22.29
CA ALA A 184 10.71 -7.22 21.30
C ALA A 184 10.70 -8.68 20.87
N ASP A 185 10.68 -9.60 21.85
CA ASP A 185 10.63 -11.04 21.60
C ASP A 185 9.31 -11.43 20.90
N LYS A 186 8.18 -10.83 21.33
CA LYS A 186 6.89 -11.05 20.66
C LYS A 186 6.95 -10.68 19.18
N ILE A 187 7.47 -9.51 18.80
CA ILE A 187 7.54 -9.06 17.41
C ILE A 187 8.38 -10.02 16.56
N VAL A 188 9.51 -10.48 17.09
CA VAL A 188 10.37 -11.44 16.39
C VAL A 188 9.66 -12.78 16.22
N ASN A 189 9.01 -13.29 17.27
CA ASN A 189 8.26 -14.54 17.24
C ASN A 189 7.08 -14.46 16.27
N ASP A 190 6.35 -13.35 16.26
CA ASP A 190 5.26 -13.08 15.32
C ASP A 190 5.74 -13.16 13.86
N ALA A 191 6.88 -12.54 13.55
CA ALA A 191 7.47 -12.59 12.21
C ALA A 191 7.89 -14.03 11.83
N VAL A 192 8.54 -14.75 12.75
CA VAL A 192 8.95 -16.14 12.55
C VAL A 192 7.75 -17.08 12.35
N ALA A 193 6.67 -16.87 13.09
CA ALA A 193 5.45 -17.68 12.95
C ALA A 193 4.82 -17.48 11.57
N LEU A 194 4.74 -16.25 11.08
CA LEU A 194 4.24 -15.94 9.74
C LEU A 194 5.15 -16.49 8.63
N ASP A 195 6.48 -16.38 8.77
CA ASP A 195 7.43 -16.98 7.81
C ASP A 195 7.27 -18.50 7.73
N LYS A 196 7.14 -19.18 8.88
CA LYS A 196 6.85 -20.61 8.94
C LYS A 196 5.50 -20.99 8.33
N ALA A 197 4.50 -20.13 8.43
CA ALA A 197 3.20 -20.29 7.77
C ALA A 197 3.31 -20.20 6.24
N GLY A 198 4.40 -19.62 5.70
CA GLY A 198 4.68 -19.55 4.27
C GLY A 198 4.31 -18.22 3.62
N VAL A 199 4.08 -17.13 4.37
CA VAL A 199 3.79 -15.80 3.79
C VAL A 199 4.92 -15.38 2.85
N PHE A 200 4.59 -14.66 1.77
CA PHE A 200 5.58 -14.31 0.75
C PHE A 200 6.40 -13.06 1.11
N ALA A 201 5.90 -12.21 1.99
CA ALA A 201 6.57 -11.04 2.54
C ALA A 201 5.93 -10.66 3.89
N ILE A 202 6.65 -9.87 4.71
CA ILE A 202 6.18 -9.43 6.03
C ILE A 202 6.41 -7.92 6.16
N VAL A 203 5.33 -7.15 6.39
CA VAL A 203 5.44 -5.74 6.78
C VAL A 203 5.85 -5.67 8.25
N ILE A 204 6.83 -4.81 8.55
CA ILE A 204 7.27 -4.46 9.91
C ILE A 204 6.98 -2.98 10.11
N GLU A 205 5.94 -2.66 10.88
CA GLU A 205 5.48 -1.28 11.06
C GLU A 205 5.77 -0.75 12.46
N GLY A 206 6.30 0.49 12.52
CA GLY A 206 6.44 1.25 13.76
C GLY A 206 7.26 0.53 14.84
N VAL A 207 8.30 -0.20 14.46
CA VAL A 207 9.14 -1.01 15.36
C VAL A 207 10.49 -0.32 15.56
N VAL A 208 10.98 -0.29 16.80
CA VAL A 208 12.33 0.25 17.08
C VAL A 208 13.39 -0.48 16.27
N GLU A 209 14.34 0.25 15.72
CA GLU A 209 15.27 -0.23 14.69
C GLU A 209 16.03 -1.53 15.04
N PRO A 210 16.61 -1.71 16.26
CA PRO A 210 17.31 -2.97 16.59
C PRO A 210 16.42 -4.20 16.50
N ILE A 211 15.13 -4.06 16.82
CA ILE A 211 14.18 -5.18 16.80
C ILE A 211 13.71 -5.48 15.38
N ALA A 212 13.51 -4.43 14.55
CA ALA A 212 13.24 -4.60 13.13
C ALA A 212 14.37 -5.33 12.42
N ILE A 213 15.63 -5.01 12.73
CA ILE A 213 16.83 -5.72 12.22
C ILE A 213 16.82 -7.18 12.68
N LYS A 214 16.57 -7.44 13.99
CA LYS A 214 16.52 -8.81 14.55
C LYS A 214 15.42 -9.63 13.85
N ALA A 215 14.23 -9.08 13.68
CA ALA A 215 13.12 -9.74 12.98
C ALA A 215 13.47 -10.03 11.52
N THR A 216 14.04 -9.06 10.80
CA THR A 216 14.49 -9.23 9.41
C THR A 216 15.51 -10.37 9.26
N GLY A 217 16.48 -10.48 10.18
CA GLY A 217 17.47 -11.56 10.18
C GLY A 217 16.93 -12.92 10.58
N ALA A 218 15.78 -12.97 11.27
CA ALA A 218 15.20 -14.22 11.79
C ALA A 218 14.29 -14.93 10.78
N VAL A 219 13.92 -14.29 9.67
CA VAL A 219 12.94 -14.82 8.69
C VAL A 219 13.54 -14.99 7.30
N GLY A 220 13.01 -15.94 6.55
CA GLY A 220 13.35 -16.17 5.15
C GLY A 220 12.49 -15.36 4.19
N ALA A 221 11.30 -14.90 4.58
CA ALA A 221 10.48 -13.98 3.80
C ALA A 221 11.11 -12.59 3.75
N PRO A 222 11.07 -11.87 2.60
CA PRO A 222 11.42 -10.46 2.56
C PRO A 222 10.60 -9.65 3.55
N THR A 223 11.28 -8.75 4.29
CA THR A 223 10.62 -7.81 5.20
C THR A 223 10.49 -6.43 4.55
N ILE A 224 9.35 -5.78 4.74
CA ILE A 224 9.06 -4.45 4.19
C ILE A 224 8.82 -3.51 5.37
N GLY A 225 9.73 -2.56 5.56
CA GLY A 225 9.69 -1.63 6.70
C GLY A 225 8.80 -0.42 6.43
N ILE A 226 8.10 0.04 7.47
CA ILE A 226 7.50 1.36 7.56
C ILE A 226 7.66 1.88 8.98
N GLY A 227 8.44 2.97 9.15
CA GLY A 227 8.82 3.43 10.48
C GLY A 227 9.60 2.39 11.29
N ALA A 228 10.45 1.61 10.64
CA ALA A 228 11.21 0.51 11.23
C ALA A 228 12.72 0.68 10.98
N SER A 229 13.30 0.01 9.97
CA SER A 229 14.73 0.11 9.68
C SER A 229 14.99 0.13 8.18
N ALA A 230 16.03 0.86 7.77
CA ALA A 230 16.57 0.78 6.41
C ALA A 230 17.22 -0.59 6.09
N LYS A 231 17.40 -1.45 7.10
CA LYS A 231 17.90 -2.84 6.94
C LYS A 231 16.81 -3.85 6.64
N CYS A 232 15.54 -3.46 6.63
CA CYS A 232 14.48 -4.28 6.04
C CYS A 232 14.74 -4.49 4.55
N ASP A 233 14.22 -5.58 4.00
CA ASP A 233 14.44 -5.97 2.60
C ASP A 233 13.69 -5.09 1.59
N GLY A 234 12.85 -4.18 2.05
CA GLY A 234 12.14 -3.16 1.29
C GLY A 234 11.51 -2.12 2.20
N GLN A 235 10.85 -1.13 1.60
CA GLN A 235 10.16 -0.06 2.31
C GLN A 235 8.79 0.19 1.70
N VAL A 236 7.82 0.57 2.54
CA VAL A 236 6.51 1.06 2.12
C VAL A 236 6.22 2.42 2.77
N LEU A 237 5.53 3.29 2.05
CA LEU A 237 4.94 4.52 2.58
C LEU A 237 3.51 4.69 2.04
N VAL A 238 2.70 5.42 2.80
CA VAL A 238 1.45 5.97 2.30
C VAL A 238 1.79 7.07 1.30
N THR A 239 1.31 6.94 0.08
CA THR A 239 1.69 7.81 -1.04
C THR A 239 1.29 9.27 -0.79
N GLU A 240 0.11 9.52 -0.24
CA GLU A 240 -0.39 10.85 0.09
C GLU A 240 0.50 11.55 1.14
N ASP A 241 1.01 10.79 2.11
CA ASP A 241 1.91 11.32 3.13
C ASP A 241 3.25 11.75 2.51
N MET A 242 3.86 10.89 1.70
CA MET A 242 5.16 11.22 1.07
C MET A 242 5.06 12.34 0.03
N LEU A 243 3.90 12.51 -0.59
CA LEU A 243 3.64 13.60 -1.53
C LEU A 243 3.29 14.93 -0.84
N GLY A 244 3.16 14.95 0.49
CA GLY A 244 2.86 16.17 1.23
C GLY A 244 1.43 16.67 1.05
N MET A 245 0.46 15.74 0.98
CA MET A 245 -0.97 16.08 0.92
C MET A 245 -1.55 16.51 2.28
N PHE A 246 -0.85 16.20 3.38
CA PHE A 246 -1.28 16.50 4.75
C PHE A 246 -0.27 17.35 5.49
N GLU A 247 -0.76 18.29 6.31
CA GLU A 247 0.08 19.13 7.18
C GLU A 247 0.81 18.31 8.25
N ARG A 248 0.16 17.26 8.75
CA ARG A 248 0.69 16.38 9.80
C ARG A 248 0.80 14.96 9.28
N VAL A 249 2.02 14.42 9.37
CA VAL A 249 2.33 13.03 9.01
C VAL A 249 3.12 12.37 10.15
N PRO A 250 3.13 11.03 10.24
CA PRO A 250 3.97 10.32 11.20
C PRO A 250 5.45 10.72 11.08
N ARG A 251 6.19 10.69 12.21
CA ARG A 251 7.60 11.10 12.27
C ARG A 251 8.50 10.37 11.26
N PHE A 252 8.19 9.15 10.92
CA PHE A 252 8.99 8.34 10.00
C PHE A 252 8.79 8.69 8.52
N VAL A 253 7.80 9.51 8.20
CA VAL A 253 7.51 9.91 6.83
C VAL A 253 8.49 11.00 6.41
N LYS A 254 9.22 10.73 5.32
CA LYS A 254 9.91 11.78 4.58
C LYS A 254 8.95 12.33 3.52
N ARG A 255 8.65 13.62 3.58
CA ARG A 255 7.96 14.32 2.50
C ARG A 255 8.94 14.56 1.36
N TYR A 256 8.57 14.18 0.17
CA TYR A 256 9.36 14.37 -1.06
C TYR A 256 8.90 15.59 -1.85
N GLU A 257 7.64 16.03 -1.63
CA GLU A 257 7.04 17.19 -2.27
C GLU A 257 5.99 17.81 -1.34
N ASP A 258 5.42 18.96 -1.73
CA ASP A 258 4.31 19.65 -1.11
C ASP A 258 3.17 19.83 -2.11
N ILE A 259 2.53 18.73 -2.47
CA ILE A 259 1.46 18.72 -3.47
C ILE A 259 0.22 19.48 -2.98
N ALA A 260 -0.05 19.51 -1.68
CA ALA A 260 -1.16 20.30 -1.12
C ALA A 260 -1.03 21.78 -1.50
N SER A 261 0.16 22.37 -1.33
CA SER A 261 0.41 23.77 -1.71
C SER A 261 0.35 23.97 -3.23
N VAL A 262 0.76 22.97 -4.03
CA VAL A 262 0.62 23.05 -5.49
C VAL A 262 -0.86 23.09 -5.89
N ILE A 263 -1.68 22.22 -5.32
CA ILE A 263 -3.12 22.17 -5.56
C ILE A 263 -3.77 23.50 -5.16
N ASP A 264 -3.47 24.00 -3.95
CA ASP A 264 -4.04 25.25 -3.42
C ASP A 264 -3.77 26.43 -4.37
N ARG A 265 -2.51 26.66 -4.74
CA ARG A 265 -2.14 27.73 -5.68
C ARG A 265 -2.82 27.58 -7.05
N THR A 266 -2.86 26.36 -7.58
CA THR A 266 -3.48 26.10 -8.89
C THR A 266 -4.97 26.38 -8.87
N VAL A 267 -5.66 25.96 -7.82
CA VAL A 267 -7.10 26.21 -7.64
C VAL A 267 -7.38 27.69 -7.41
N ALA A 268 -6.53 28.40 -6.66
CA ALA A 268 -6.66 29.83 -6.45
C ALA A 268 -6.57 30.60 -7.79
N THR A 269 -5.55 30.29 -8.62
CA THR A 269 -5.41 30.89 -9.95
C THR A 269 -6.64 30.62 -10.83
N TYR A 270 -7.09 29.36 -10.92
CA TYR A 270 -8.30 29.02 -11.65
C TYR A 270 -9.53 29.79 -11.17
N ALA A 271 -9.68 29.92 -9.84
CA ALA A 271 -10.81 30.65 -9.25
C ALA A 271 -10.78 32.15 -9.58
N GLU A 272 -9.60 32.78 -9.65
CA GLU A 272 -9.40 34.15 -10.07
C GLU A 272 -9.80 34.35 -11.56
N GLU A 273 -9.25 33.50 -12.42
CA GLU A 273 -9.54 33.55 -13.88
C GLU A 273 -11.03 33.34 -14.20
N VAL A 274 -11.72 32.46 -13.46
CA VAL A 274 -13.18 32.30 -13.62
C VAL A 274 -13.94 33.56 -13.17
N ARG A 275 -13.52 34.23 -12.08
CA ARG A 275 -14.21 35.42 -11.54
C ARG A 275 -14.01 36.63 -12.40
N ASP A 276 -12.85 36.82 -13.01
CA ASP A 276 -12.53 37.93 -13.90
C ASP A 276 -12.89 37.63 -15.36
N ARG A 277 -13.40 36.42 -15.65
CA ARG A 277 -13.80 35.94 -16.99
C ARG A 277 -12.66 35.83 -18.00
N SER A 278 -11.43 35.63 -17.54
CA SER A 278 -10.30 35.33 -18.42
C SER A 278 -10.24 33.83 -18.79
N PHE A 279 -10.92 32.95 -18.00
CA PHE A 279 -11.14 31.57 -18.35
C PHE A 279 -12.65 31.29 -18.59
N PRO A 280 -13.05 30.56 -19.67
CA PRO A 280 -12.19 30.05 -20.74
C PRO A 280 -11.76 31.15 -21.71
N SER A 281 -10.55 31.07 -22.26
CA SER A 281 -10.12 31.88 -23.40
C SER A 281 -10.66 31.30 -24.71
N GLU A 282 -10.36 31.95 -25.83
CA GLU A 282 -10.76 31.48 -27.17
C GLU A 282 -10.24 30.08 -27.47
N ASP A 283 -9.05 29.71 -26.96
CA ASP A 283 -8.44 28.40 -27.14
C ASP A 283 -9.18 27.25 -26.42
N GLN A 284 -9.95 27.56 -25.37
CA GLN A 284 -10.75 26.57 -24.62
C GLN A 284 -12.24 26.62 -24.99
N THR A 285 -12.64 27.42 -26.01
CA THR A 285 -14.03 27.49 -26.49
C THR A 285 -14.20 26.79 -27.82
N TYR A 286 -15.37 26.15 -28.01
CA TYR A 286 -15.71 25.56 -29.30
C TYR A 286 -16.24 26.67 -30.23
N GLN A 287 -15.59 26.84 -31.37
CA GLN A 287 -16.04 27.72 -32.42
C GLN A 287 -17.07 27.02 -33.31
N PRO A 288 -18.03 27.77 -33.96
CA PRO A 288 -19.07 27.19 -34.80
C PRO A 288 -18.54 26.44 -36.02
#